data_f2b308bb7714bdc0309866506ffa599c
#
_entry.id   f2b308bb7714bdc0309866506ffa599c
#
_cell.length_a   1.000
_cell.length_b   1.000
_cell.length_c   1.000
_cell.angle_alpha   90.00
_cell.angle_beta   90.00
_cell.angle_gamma   90.00
#
_symmetry.space_group_name_H-M   'P 1'
#
loop_
_entity.id
_entity.type
_entity.pdbx_description
1 polymer ?
#
loop_
_entity_poly.entity_id
_entity_poly.type
_entity_poly.pdbx_seq_one_letter_code
_entity_poly.pdbx_strand_id
1 'polypeptide(L)'
;MSSIFTKIVNREIPAYIVAEDENYLAFLDINPLAKAHTLVIPKKEVSYIFDLDDESLAGLWIFAKKIAKAIDKYMQGEAIRTGVAVVGLEVPHAHIHLVPIKNITDIDFAKPKMKFSSEELQNIAEGIKKFVEL
;
A
#
# COMPACT_ATOMS: atom_id res chain seq x y z
N MET A 1 -1.17 19.64 11.78
CA MET A 1 -0.57 19.53 10.43
C MET A 1 -0.96 18.21 9.79
N SER A 2 -1.27 18.25 8.51
CA SER A 2 -1.64 17.02 7.79
C SER A 2 -0.42 16.15 7.53
N SER A 3 -0.60 14.83 7.62
CA SER A 3 0.43 13.88 7.22
C SER A 3 0.66 13.97 5.71
N ILE A 4 1.81 13.46 5.25
CA ILE A 4 2.08 13.35 3.82
C ILE A 4 1.01 12.49 3.12
N PHE A 5 0.47 11.48 3.81
CA PHE A 5 -0.58 10.63 3.23
C PHE A 5 -1.93 11.36 3.12
N THR A 6 -2.26 12.23 4.07
CA THR A 6 -3.44 13.08 3.94
C THR A 6 -3.31 13.99 2.72
N LYS A 7 -2.11 14.51 2.46
CA LYS A 7 -1.86 15.32 1.27
C LYS A 7 -2.06 14.52 -0.02
N ILE A 8 -1.72 13.23 -0.01
CA ILE A 8 -1.99 12.34 -1.15
C ILE A 8 -3.50 12.14 -1.32
N VAL A 9 -4.23 11.91 -0.23
CA VAL A 9 -5.70 11.77 -0.25
C VAL A 9 -6.34 13.00 -0.88
N ASN A 10 -5.85 14.18 -0.53
CA ASN A 10 -6.39 15.46 -1.01
C ASN A 10 -5.83 15.89 -2.37
N ARG A 11 -5.00 15.07 -3.00
CA ARG A 11 -4.34 15.37 -4.29
C ARG A 11 -3.45 16.60 -4.26
N GLU A 12 -2.93 16.96 -3.06
CA GLU A 12 -1.97 18.06 -2.91
C GLU A 12 -0.58 17.66 -3.37
N ILE A 13 -0.25 16.37 -3.28
CA ILE A 13 0.99 15.81 -3.81
C ILE A 13 0.65 14.57 -4.64
N PRO A 14 1.45 14.26 -5.68
CA PRO A 14 1.18 13.13 -6.54
C PRO A 14 1.51 11.81 -5.87
N ALA A 15 0.85 10.73 -6.33
CA ALA A 15 1.14 9.37 -5.94
C ALA A 15 0.70 8.44 -7.06
N TYR A 16 1.20 7.20 -7.03
CA TYR A 16 0.84 6.17 -8.02
C TYR A 16 -0.31 5.36 -7.44
N ILE A 17 -1.52 5.84 -7.67
CA ILE A 17 -2.73 5.29 -7.05
C ILE A 17 -3.12 3.98 -7.73
N VAL A 18 -3.36 2.97 -6.91
CA VAL A 18 -3.81 1.65 -7.35
C VAL A 18 -5.33 1.55 -7.31
N ALA A 19 -5.93 2.00 -6.23
CA ALA A 19 -7.38 1.97 -6.07
C ALA A 19 -7.81 2.87 -4.93
N GLU A 20 -9.08 3.27 -4.92
CA GLU A 20 -9.68 3.96 -3.79
C GLU A 20 -11.18 3.75 -3.77
N ASP A 21 -11.75 3.86 -2.58
CA ASP A 21 -13.19 3.99 -2.41
C ASP A 21 -13.46 5.22 -1.55
N GLU A 22 -14.65 5.32 -0.98
CA GLU A 22 -15.02 6.48 -0.18
C GLU A 22 -14.12 6.68 1.04
N ASN A 23 -13.66 5.59 1.66
CA ASN A 23 -12.98 5.61 2.95
C ASN A 23 -11.49 5.21 2.92
N TYR A 24 -11.04 4.54 1.86
CA TYR A 24 -9.70 3.95 1.81
C TYR A 24 -8.99 4.25 0.51
N LEU A 25 -7.67 4.23 0.55
CA LEU A 25 -6.82 4.52 -0.60
C LEU A 25 -5.65 3.55 -0.61
N ALA A 26 -5.30 3.06 -1.79
CA ALA A 26 -4.10 2.25 -2.00
C ALA A 26 -3.22 2.91 -3.05
N PHE A 27 -1.92 3.01 -2.76
CA PHE A 27 -0.94 3.60 -3.68
C PHE A 27 0.42 2.94 -3.48
N LEU A 28 1.27 3.03 -4.48
CA LEU A 28 2.60 2.41 -4.41
C LEU A 28 3.50 3.15 -3.44
N ASP A 29 4.33 2.39 -2.71
CA ASP A 29 5.45 2.95 -1.94
C ASP A 29 6.53 3.35 -2.95
N ILE A 30 6.97 4.60 -2.91
CA ILE A 30 8.03 5.10 -3.82
C ILE A 30 9.43 4.70 -3.38
N ASN A 31 9.56 4.15 -2.18
CA ASN A 31 10.82 3.57 -1.67
C ASN A 31 10.56 2.10 -1.32
N PRO A 32 10.24 1.26 -2.34
CA PRO A 32 9.68 -0.06 -2.09
C PRO A 32 10.72 -1.09 -1.70
N LEU A 33 10.30 -2.08 -0.90
CA LEU A 33 11.11 -3.27 -0.60
C LEU A 33 11.11 -4.24 -1.77
N ALA A 34 10.05 -4.20 -2.59
CA ALA A 34 9.89 -5.09 -3.73
C ALA A 34 9.02 -4.39 -4.78
N LYS A 35 9.09 -4.88 -6.02
CA LYS A 35 8.16 -4.47 -7.07
C LYS A 35 6.73 -4.68 -6.58
N ALA A 36 5.87 -3.70 -6.79
CA ALA A 36 4.46 -3.72 -6.38
C ALA A 36 4.21 -3.57 -4.87
N HIS A 37 5.22 -3.17 -4.09
CA HIS A 37 5.03 -2.80 -2.69
C HIS A 37 4.00 -1.67 -2.61
N THR A 38 2.87 -1.94 -1.98
CA THR A 38 1.72 -1.04 -1.96
C THR A 38 1.38 -0.67 -0.52
N LEU A 39 0.94 0.56 -0.31
CA LEU A 39 0.44 1.04 0.97
C LEU A 39 -1.06 1.17 0.92
N VAL A 40 -1.74 0.74 1.97
CA VAL A 40 -3.18 0.86 2.11
C VAL A 40 -3.47 1.70 3.34
N ILE A 41 -4.22 2.78 3.16
CA ILE A 41 -4.50 3.73 4.23
C ILE A 41 -5.99 4.02 4.36
N PRO A 42 -6.46 4.37 5.57
CA PRO A 42 -7.75 5.04 5.69
C PRO A 42 -7.58 6.49 5.23
N LYS A 43 -8.60 7.07 4.62
CA LYS A 43 -8.55 8.48 4.24
C LYS A 43 -8.57 9.39 5.46
N LYS A 44 -9.18 8.92 6.55
CA LYS A 44 -9.17 9.58 7.84
C LYS A 44 -7.77 9.49 8.44
N GLU A 45 -7.21 10.62 8.89
CA GLU A 45 -5.89 10.65 9.48
C GLU A 45 -5.92 10.20 10.94
N VAL A 46 -5.43 9.00 11.20
CA VAL A 46 -5.24 8.42 12.54
C VAL A 46 -3.84 7.83 12.54
N SER A 47 -3.00 8.24 13.48
CA SER A 47 -1.59 7.82 13.49
C SER A 47 -1.40 6.34 13.78
N TYR A 48 -2.06 5.85 14.81
CA TYR A 48 -1.90 4.47 15.28
C TYR A 48 -3.09 3.64 14.80
N ILE A 49 -2.79 2.55 14.09
CA ILE A 49 -3.84 1.74 13.47
C ILE A 49 -4.88 1.22 14.49
N PHE A 50 -4.43 0.91 15.71
CA PHE A 50 -5.34 0.40 16.73
C PHE A 50 -6.16 1.48 17.43
N ASP A 51 -5.99 2.74 17.06
CA ASP A 51 -6.87 3.83 17.47
C ASP A 51 -8.04 4.03 16.51
N LEU A 52 -8.07 3.30 15.40
CA LEU A 52 -9.24 3.28 14.52
C LEU A 52 -10.40 2.61 15.23
N ASP A 53 -11.62 3.09 15.00
CA ASP A 53 -12.80 2.37 15.48
C ASP A 53 -12.94 1.02 14.76
N ASP A 54 -13.72 0.13 15.34
CA ASP A 54 -13.83 -1.25 14.84
C ASP A 54 -14.29 -1.31 13.38
N GLU A 55 -15.26 -0.48 13.02
CA GLU A 55 -15.78 -0.44 11.66
C GLU A 55 -14.71 0.01 10.66
N SER A 56 -14.01 1.08 10.98
CA SER A 56 -12.93 1.61 10.12
C SER A 56 -11.78 0.63 10.02
N LEU A 57 -11.40 -0.01 11.14
CA LEU A 57 -10.34 -1.00 11.15
C LEU A 57 -10.70 -2.22 10.30
N ALA A 58 -11.90 -2.75 10.49
CA ALA A 58 -12.38 -3.90 9.72
C ALA A 58 -12.44 -3.57 8.23
N GLY A 59 -12.96 -2.40 7.88
CA GLY A 59 -13.03 -1.96 6.48
C GLY A 59 -11.66 -1.78 5.84
N LEU A 60 -10.69 -1.27 6.60
CA LEU A 60 -9.33 -1.11 6.12
C LEU A 60 -8.72 -2.46 5.74
N TRP A 61 -8.88 -3.48 6.60
CA TRP A 61 -8.34 -4.82 6.33
C TRP A 61 -9.07 -5.52 5.18
N ILE A 62 -10.38 -5.31 5.05
CA ILE A 62 -11.14 -5.86 3.91
C ILE A 62 -10.69 -5.20 2.61
N PHE A 63 -10.49 -3.90 2.61
CA PHE A 63 -9.96 -3.18 1.46
C PHE A 63 -8.54 -3.70 1.11
N ALA A 64 -7.68 -3.85 2.11
CA ALA A 64 -6.33 -4.39 1.92
C ALA A 64 -6.36 -5.79 1.30
N LYS A 65 -7.30 -6.64 1.71
CA LYS A 65 -7.46 -7.97 1.11
C LYS A 65 -7.73 -7.88 -0.39
N LYS A 66 -8.61 -6.97 -0.80
CA LYS A 66 -8.93 -6.79 -2.22
C LYS A 66 -7.71 -6.33 -3.02
N ILE A 67 -6.93 -5.44 -2.45
CA ILE A 67 -5.69 -4.96 -3.09
C ILE A 67 -4.65 -6.08 -3.15
N ALA A 68 -4.47 -6.83 -2.05
CA ALA A 68 -3.54 -7.95 -2.01
C ALA A 68 -3.87 -9.01 -3.07
N LYS A 69 -5.15 -9.31 -3.26
CA LYS A 69 -5.58 -10.24 -4.30
C LYS A 69 -5.21 -9.75 -5.70
N ALA A 70 -5.35 -8.46 -5.94
CA ALA A 70 -4.94 -7.86 -7.22
C ALA A 70 -3.42 -7.94 -7.41
N ILE A 71 -2.66 -7.66 -6.35
CA ILE A 71 -1.20 -7.76 -6.38
C ILE A 71 -0.76 -9.21 -6.65
N ASP A 72 -1.41 -10.18 -6.01
CA ASP A 72 -1.10 -11.59 -6.23
C ASP A 72 -1.26 -11.98 -7.70
N LYS A 73 -2.31 -11.51 -8.35
CA LYS A 73 -2.54 -11.78 -9.78
C LYS A 73 -1.50 -11.08 -10.65
N TYR A 74 -1.21 -9.82 -10.36
CA TYR A 74 -0.23 -9.03 -11.10
C TYR A 74 1.17 -9.64 -10.99
N MET A 75 1.53 -10.13 -9.81
CA MET A 75 2.85 -10.68 -9.53
C MET A 75 2.94 -12.20 -9.72
N GLN A 76 1.93 -12.81 -10.32
CA GLN A 76 1.92 -14.25 -10.56
C GLN A 76 3.17 -14.69 -11.33
N GLY A 77 3.89 -15.68 -10.79
CA GLY A 77 5.16 -16.14 -11.35
C GLY A 77 6.38 -15.37 -10.86
N GLU A 78 6.20 -14.19 -10.25
CA GLU A 78 7.29 -13.37 -9.73
C GLU A 78 7.35 -13.36 -8.21
N ALA A 79 6.24 -13.64 -7.53
CA ALA A 79 6.18 -13.73 -6.08
C ALA A 79 5.26 -14.87 -5.67
N ILE A 80 5.43 -15.37 -4.45
CA ILE A 80 4.64 -16.49 -3.94
C ILE A 80 3.32 -16.00 -3.35
N ARG A 81 3.38 -14.92 -2.58
CA ARG A 81 2.21 -14.30 -1.94
C ARG A 81 2.54 -12.89 -1.49
N THR A 82 1.53 -12.19 -1.01
CA THR A 82 1.69 -10.86 -0.42
C THR A 82 1.88 -10.98 1.08
N GLY A 83 3.01 -10.47 1.57
CA GLY A 83 3.25 -10.33 3.00
C GLY A 83 2.70 -9.00 3.49
N VAL A 84 2.44 -8.92 4.79
CA VAL A 84 1.78 -7.77 5.39
C VAL A 84 2.57 -7.30 6.62
N ALA A 85 2.74 -5.99 6.75
CA ALA A 85 3.32 -5.40 7.95
C ALA A 85 2.66 -4.06 8.24
N VAL A 86 2.58 -3.73 9.53
CA VAL A 86 2.15 -2.42 10.01
C VAL A 86 3.20 -1.96 11.01
N VAL A 87 3.86 -0.85 10.73
CA VAL A 87 4.96 -0.34 11.58
C VAL A 87 4.60 1.01 12.19
N GLY A 88 4.37 2.02 11.35
CA GLY A 88 3.83 3.30 11.81
C GLY A 88 4.81 4.22 12.54
N LEU A 89 6.13 4.04 12.35
CA LEU A 89 7.12 4.86 13.06
C LEU A 89 7.58 6.09 12.29
N GLU A 90 7.37 6.13 10.99
CA GLU A 90 7.86 7.24 10.16
C GLU A 90 6.78 8.25 9.81
N VAL A 91 5.63 7.79 9.32
CA VAL A 91 4.53 8.66 8.93
C VAL A 91 3.38 8.52 9.93
N PRO A 92 2.93 9.63 10.56
CA PRO A 92 1.86 9.57 11.56
C PRO A 92 0.47 9.44 10.94
N HIS A 93 0.28 8.42 10.13
CA HIS A 93 -0.96 8.09 9.44
C HIS A 93 -0.95 6.57 9.25
N ALA A 94 -1.90 5.89 9.84
CA ALA A 94 -1.94 4.43 9.82
C ALA A 94 -1.86 3.90 8.40
N HIS A 95 -1.02 2.90 8.19
CA HIS A 95 -0.88 2.29 6.87
C HIS A 95 -0.44 0.85 6.97
N ILE A 96 -1.01 0.05 6.07
CA ILE A 96 -0.68 -1.37 5.92
C ILE A 96 0.28 -1.49 4.74
N HIS A 97 1.43 -2.13 4.97
CA HIS A 97 2.36 -2.47 3.90
C HIS A 97 1.95 -3.81 3.29
N LEU A 98 1.74 -3.84 1.98
CA LEU A 98 1.53 -5.06 1.21
C LEU A 98 2.76 -5.27 0.33
N VAL A 99 3.53 -6.32 0.61
CA VAL A 99 4.82 -6.56 -0.03
C VAL A 99 4.81 -7.94 -0.68
N PRO A 100 4.96 -8.04 -2.01
CA PRO A 100 5.10 -9.35 -2.65
C PRO A 100 6.38 -10.04 -2.17
N ILE A 101 6.28 -11.30 -1.76
CA ILE A 101 7.40 -12.01 -1.14
C ILE A 101 7.61 -13.40 -1.73
N LYS A 102 8.87 -13.86 -1.68
CA LYS A 102 9.30 -15.24 -1.96
C LYS A 102 9.93 -15.86 -0.74
N ASN A 103 10.58 -15.05 0.10
CA ASN A 103 11.33 -15.47 1.27
C ASN A 103 10.93 -14.63 2.48
N ILE A 104 11.12 -15.19 3.67
CA ILE A 104 10.85 -14.49 4.92
C ILE A 104 11.59 -13.15 5.00
N THR A 105 12.83 -13.12 4.50
CA THR A 105 13.66 -11.91 4.55
C THR A 105 13.25 -10.83 3.56
N ASP A 106 12.26 -11.07 2.72
CA ASP A 106 11.80 -10.07 1.74
C ASP A 106 11.06 -8.91 2.42
N ILE A 107 10.47 -9.12 3.60
CA ILE A 107 9.95 -8.04 4.42
C ILE A 107 10.96 -7.71 5.51
N ASP A 108 11.92 -6.87 5.17
CA ASP A 108 12.93 -6.38 6.08
C ASP A 108 13.17 -4.90 5.77
N PHE A 109 12.61 -4.03 6.61
CA PHE A 109 12.66 -2.59 6.38
C PHE A 109 14.07 -2.00 6.56
N ALA A 110 15.02 -2.79 7.06
CA ALA A 110 16.42 -2.40 7.15
C ALA A 110 17.17 -2.61 5.82
N LYS A 111 16.60 -3.37 4.89
CA LYS A 111 17.23 -3.59 3.59
C LYS A 111 17.23 -2.32 2.73
N PRO A 112 18.21 -2.19 1.81
CA PRO A 112 18.16 -1.10 0.83
C PRO A 112 16.87 -1.16 0.03
N LYS A 113 16.29 0.00 -0.22
CA LYS A 113 15.05 0.10 -0.99
C LYS A 113 15.36 0.02 -2.48
N MET A 114 14.41 -0.54 -3.24
CA MET A 114 14.51 -0.56 -4.69
C MET A 114 14.22 0.82 -5.25
N LYS A 115 14.67 1.07 -6.47
CA LYS A 115 14.40 2.32 -7.17
C LYS A 115 13.80 2.01 -8.52
N PHE A 116 12.66 2.64 -8.79
CA PHE A 116 11.99 2.56 -10.07
C PHE A 116 11.81 3.98 -10.60
N SER A 117 11.84 4.12 -11.93
CA SER A 117 11.51 5.39 -12.56
C SER A 117 10.02 5.70 -12.37
N SER A 118 9.66 6.96 -12.59
CA SER A 118 8.26 7.38 -12.56
C SER A 118 7.41 6.57 -13.55
N GLU A 119 7.96 6.34 -14.75
CA GLU A 119 7.27 5.54 -15.77
C GLU A 119 7.07 4.09 -15.32
N GLU A 120 8.09 3.49 -14.71
CA GLU A 120 7.99 2.13 -14.18
C GLU A 120 6.93 2.03 -13.09
N LEU A 121 6.92 2.98 -12.15
CA LEU A 121 5.93 3.00 -11.07
C LEU A 121 4.50 3.18 -11.63
N GLN A 122 4.35 4.06 -12.62
CA GLN A 122 3.05 4.25 -13.27
C GLN A 122 2.57 2.96 -13.92
N ASN A 123 3.46 2.25 -14.62
CA ASN A 123 3.13 1.00 -15.27
C ASN A 123 2.77 -0.10 -14.27
N ILE A 124 3.47 -0.15 -13.13
CA ILE A 124 3.15 -1.11 -12.06
C ILE A 124 1.75 -0.82 -11.50
N ALA A 125 1.46 0.44 -11.18
CA ALA A 125 0.14 0.82 -10.67
C ALA A 125 -0.97 0.46 -11.65
N GLU A 126 -0.78 0.77 -12.94
CA GLU A 126 -1.76 0.44 -13.98
C GLU A 126 -1.94 -1.07 -14.12
N GLY A 127 -0.85 -1.83 -14.00
CA GLY A 127 -0.90 -3.29 -14.06
C GLY A 127 -1.72 -3.89 -12.92
N ILE A 128 -1.54 -3.39 -11.71
CA ILE A 128 -2.30 -3.87 -10.54
C ILE A 128 -3.77 -3.48 -10.68
N LYS A 129 -4.06 -2.27 -11.13
CA LYS A 129 -5.44 -1.78 -11.32
C LYS A 129 -6.30 -2.73 -12.13
N LYS A 130 -5.73 -3.37 -13.13
CA LYS A 130 -6.47 -4.30 -14.02
C LYS A 130 -7.09 -5.46 -13.26
N PHE A 131 -6.56 -5.79 -12.10
CA PHE A 131 -7.03 -6.93 -11.31
C PHE A 131 -7.82 -6.52 -10.08
N VAL A 132 -7.98 -5.23 -9.83
CA VAL A 132 -8.72 -4.75 -8.65
C VAL A 132 -10.21 -4.94 -8.83
N GLU A 133 -10.85 -5.58 -7.85
CA GLU A 133 -12.29 -5.78 -7.78
C GLU A 133 -12.78 -5.23 -6.44
N LEU A 134 -13.42 -4.07 -6.46
CA LEU A 134 -13.93 -3.43 -5.24
C LEU A 134 -15.39 -3.77 -4.93
#